data_ab86d75d3c72777056f6428db50e56e3
#
_entry.id   ab86d75d3c72777056f6428db50e56e3
#
_cell.length_a   1.000
_cell.length_b   1.000
_cell.length_c   1.000
_cell.angle_alpha   90.00
_cell.angle_beta   90.00
_cell.angle_gamma   90.00
#
_symmetry.space_group_name_H-M   'P 1'
#
loop_
_entity.id
_entity.type
_entity.pdbx_description
1 polymer ?
#
loop_
_entity_poly.entity_id
_entity_poly.type
_entity_poly.pdbx_seq_one_letter_code
_entity_poly.pdbx_strand_id
1 'polypeptide(L)'
;MEYRYLGRSALKVSPLCLGAMMFGGETDEATATRIIGKAFDQGINFIDTADVYHAGRSEAIVGRAIAARRDSWVVATKFGFPSAQGPNEQGQSRKWIMQSVEASLKRLGTDYIDILYFHRAIPDLPLEEGVRAVGDLIRQGKVRYFGVSNFRGWRIAEVARLADQLGIDRPVASEPLYNLVDRSAEVEQLPAAAHYGLGVVSYSPLARGVLTGKYAVDAPPPADSRAGRGDKRIQQTEWRPESRPIAQQIAAHAAARGTTSIAFALAWVLNNQWVSSTIAGPRTEAHWDHYAEALNLRLGPDDEQFVDRLVPPGHASTPGYTDPGYPVEGRKAR
;
A
#
# COMPACT_ATOMS: atom_id res chain seq x y z
N MET A 1 11.10 -7.43 17.29
CA MET A 1 9.93 -7.20 16.40
C MET A 1 9.16 -8.49 16.25
N GLU A 2 7.84 -8.44 16.27
CA GLU A 2 6.98 -9.58 15.99
C GLU A 2 6.60 -9.57 14.51
N TYR A 3 7.04 -10.60 13.75
CA TYR A 3 6.69 -10.74 12.35
C TYR A 3 5.33 -11.43 12.19
N ARG A 4 4.59 -11.05 11.14
CA ARG A 4 3.27 -11.60 10.82
C ARG A 4 3.33 -12.46 9.56
N TYR A 5 2.55 -13.53 9.52
CA TYR A 5 2.38 -14.27 8.28
C TYR A 5 1.59 -13.43 7.24
N LEU A 6 2.02 -13.48 5.99
CA LEU A 6 1.33 -12.83 4.90
C LEU A 6 0.22 -13.75 4.38
N GLY A 7 -0.98 -13.54 4.89
CA GLY A 7 -2.12 -14.40 4.61
C GLY A 7 -1.88 -15.86 5.01
N ARG A 8 -2.24 -16.77 4.14
CA ARG A 8 -2.02 -18.22 4.31
C ARG A 8 -0.65 -18.70 3.83
N SER A 9 0.21 -17.79 3.37
CA SER A 9 1.58 -18.16 3.02
C SER A 9 2.44 -18.38 4.26
N ALA A 10 3.53 -19.11 4.11
CA ALA A 10 4.55 -19.23 5.15
C ALA A 10 5.50 -18.01 5.21
N LEU A 11 5.29 -17.02 4.35
CA LEU A 11 6.11 -15.81 4.29
C LEU A 11 5.84 -14.92 5.50
N LYS A 12 6.88 -14.55 6.24
CA LYS A 12 6.79 -13.63 7.37
C LYS A 12 7.26 -12.24 6.98
N VAL A 13 6.46 -11.24 7.29
CA VAL A 13 6.74 -9.82 7.02
C VAL A 13 6.67 -8.99 8.30
N SER A 14 7.41 -7.89 8.33
CA SER A 14 7.30 -6.90 9.40
C SER A 14 5.94 -6.19 9.36
N PRO A 15 5.38 -5.78 10.50
CA PRO A 15 4.11 -5.04 10.56
C PRO A 15 4.14 -3.71 9.80
N LEU A 16 5.30 -3.06 9.75
CA LEU A 16 5.54 -1.94 8.84
C LEU A 16 6.25 -2.44 7.59
N CYS A 17 5.73 -2.04 6.43
CA CYS A 17 6.36 -2.17 5.13
C CYS A 17 6.96 -0.81 4.73
N LEU A 18 8.23 -0.79 4.35
CA LEU A 18 8.86 0.44 3.88
C LEU A 18 8.38 0.79 2.46
N GLY A 19 7.60 1.86 2.33
CA GLY A 19 7.10 2.35 1.05
C GLY A 19 8.13 3.20 0.32
N ALA A 20 8.54 2.79 -0.87
CA ALA A 20 9.58 3.44 -1.67
C ALA A 20 9.03 4.43 -2.73
N MET A 21 7.74 4.77 -2.71
CA MET A 21 7.11 5.61 -3.73
C MET A 21 7.80 6.98 -3.89
N MET A 22 8.40 7.53 -2.82
CA MET A 22 9.03 8.85 -2.85
C MET A 22 10.49 8.81 -3.32
N PHE A 23 11.10 7.63 -3.41
CA PHE A 23 12.52 7.45 -3.74
C PHE A 23 12.79 7.72 -5.22
N GLY A 24 13.77 8.55 -5.49
CA GLY A 24 14.09 9.01 -6.84
C GLY A 24 13.23 10.18 -7.34
N GLY A 25 12.38 10.71 -6.47
CA GLY A 25 11.61 11.93 -6.63
C GLY A 25 11.93 12.90 -5.51
N GLU A 26 11.01 13.07 -4.55
CA GLU A 26 11.19 13.98 -3.41
C GLU A 26 12.25 13.50 -2.41
N THR A 27 12.61 12.23 -2.45
CA THR A 27 13.70 11.65 -1.65
C THR A 27 14.82 11.21 -2.57
N ASP A 28 15.99 11.83 -2.43
CA ASP A 28 17.18 11.47 -3.19
C ASP A 28 17.72 10.09 -2.80
N GLU A 29 18.60 9.53 -3.61
CA GLU A 29 19.13 8.18 -3.43
C GLU A 29 19.92 8.03 -2.11
N ALA A 30 20.73 9.05 -1.76
CA ALA A 30 21.53 8.98 -0.53
C ALA A 30 20.63 8.91 0.72
N THR A 31 19.60 9.74 0.76
CA THR A 31 18.60 9.73 1.84
C THR A 31 17.80 8.44 1.84
N ALA A 32 17.37 7.96 0.67
CA ALA A 32 16.65 6.69 0.55
C ALA A 32 17.48 5.51 1.07
N THR A 33 18.77 5.46 0.73
CA THR A 33 19.69 4.40 1.20
C THR A 33 19.83 4.42 2.72
N ARG A 34 19.95 5.60 3.34
CA ARG A 34 19.99 5.71 4.81
C ARG A 34 18.69 5.25 5.46
N ILE A 35 17.54 5.64 4.89
CA ILE A 35 16.22 5.18 5.38
C ILE A 35 16.10 3.67 5.29
N ILE A 36 16.49 3.06 4.16
CA ILE A 36 16.47 1.59 3.99
C ILE A 36 17.37 0.90 5.01
N GLY A 37 18.60 1.40 5.19
CA GLY A 37 19.53 0.87 6.18
C GLY A 37 18.97 0.93 7.61
N LYS A 38 18.44 2.11 7.99
CA LYS A 38 17.82 2.33 9.29
C LYS A 38 16.60 1.43 9.54
N ALA A 39 15.74 1.27 8.55
CA ALA A 39 14.59 0.38 8.63
C ALA A 39 15.04 -1.07 8.85
N PHE A 40 16.06 -1.51 8.11
CA PHE A 40 16.62 -2.85 8.26
C PHE A 40 17.19 -3.09 9.67
N ASP A 41 17.95 -2.14 10.20
CA ASP A 41 18.55 -2.24 11.53
C ASP A 41 17.49 -2.28 12.65
N GLN A 42 16.29 -1.76 12.37
CA GLN A 42 15.12 -1.88 13.25
C GLN A 42 14.32 -3.17 13.04
N GLY A 43 14.77 -4.05 12.16
CA GLY A 43 14.15 -5.36 11.89
C GLY A 43 13.05 -5.32 10.81
N ILE A 44 12.90 -4.25 10.04
CA ILE A 44 12.02 -4.24 8.88
C ILE A 44 12.61 -5.12 7.78
N ASN A 45 11.81 -6.05 7.28
CA ASN A 45 12.20 -6.97 6.22
C ASN A 45 11.32 -6.85 4.96
N PHE A 46 10.40 -5.89 4.93
CA PHE A 46 9.44 -5.74 3.84
C PHE A 46 9.54 -4.35 3.22
N ILE A 47 9.73 -4.28 1.90
CA ILE A 47 9.82 -3.05 1.13
C ILE A 47 8.91 -3.12 -0.10
N ASP A 48 8.20 -2.04 -0.37
CA ASP A 48 7.22 -1.92 -1.46
C ASP A 48 7.61 -0.82 -2.44
N THR A 49 7.65 -1.16 -3.71
CA THR A 49 7.88 -0.24 -4.84
C THR A 49 6.90 -0.51 -5.99
N ALA A 50 7.10 0.08 -7.16
CA ALA A 50 6.36 -0.20 -8.40
C ALA A 50 7.16 0.25 -9.63
N ASP A 51 6.85 -0.35 -10.78
CA ASP A 51 7.46 -0.04 -12.09
C ASP A 51 7.27 1.42 -12.51
N VAL A 52 6.15 2.04 -12.13
CA VAL A 52 5.81 3.44 -12.47
C VAL A 52 6.38 4.47 -11.50
N TYR A 53 6.88 4.09 -10.33
CA TYR A 53 7.36 5.08 -9.35
C TYR A 53 8.60 5.80 -9.87
N HIS A 54 8.42 7.11 -10.14
CA HIS A 54 9.45 7.97 -10.74
C HIS A 54 10.09 7.35 -11.99
N ALA A 55 9.27 6.74 -12.86
CA ALA A 55 9.72 6.07 -14.10
C ALA A 55 10.76 4.98 -13.83
N GLY A 56 10.56 4.16 -12.79
CA GLY A 56 11.43 3.05 -12.42
C GLY A 56 12.62 3.41 -11.54
N ARG A 57 12.87 4.72 -11.27
CA ARG A 57 13.98 5.13 -10.40
C ARG A 57 13.87 4.59 -8.99
N SER A 58 12.63 4.46 -8.46
CA SER A 58 12.40 3.87 -7.15
C SER A 58 12.92 2.43 -7.07
N GLU A 59 12.60 1.57 -8.04
CA GLU A 59 13.12 0.20 -8.10
C GLU A 59 14.64 0.15 -8.19
N ALA A 60 15.26 1.02 -9.01
CA ALA A 60 16.70 1.07 -9.16
C ALA A 60 17.43 1.47 -7.87
N ILE A 61 16.88 2.44 -7.12
CA ILE A 61 17.42 2.84 -5.82
C ILE A 61 17.27 1.73 -4.79
N VAL A 62 16.08 1.13 -4.70
CA VAL A 62 15.82 -0.01 -3.80
C VAL A 62 16.81 -1.14 -4.10
N GLY A 63 16.95 -1.54 -5.37
CA GLY A 63 17.84 -2.62 -5.78
C GLY A 63 19.29 -2.39 -5.35
N ARG A 64 19.84 -1.20 -5.60
CA ARG A 64 21.21 -0.85 -5.17
C ARG A 64 21.36 -0.85 -3.65
N ALA A 65 20.39 -0.29 -2.93
CA ALA A 65 20.47 -0.17 -1.48
C ALA A 65 20.42 -1.51 -0.75
N ILE A 66 19.71 -2.51 -1.29
CA ILE A 66 19.57 -3.83 -0.67
C ILE A 66 20.49 -4.90 -1.26
N ALA A 67 21.28 -4.59 -2.29
CA ALA A 67 22.08 -5.57 -3.05
C ALA A 67 22.92 -6.51 -2.18
N ALA A 68 23.57 -5.99 -1.15
CA ALA A 68 24.40 -6.78 -0.23
C ALA A 68 23.59 -7.69 0.71
N ARG A 69 22.26 -7.51 0.80
CA ARG A 69 21.37 -8.18 1.74
C ARG A 69 20.03 -8.55 1.08
N ARG A 70 20.02 -8.80 -0.26
CA ARG A 70 18.80 -9.05 -1.04
C ARG A 70 17.92 -10.14 -0.40
N ASP A 71 18.52 -11.22 0.05
CA ASP A 71 17.79 -12.38 0.61
C ASP A 71 17.18 -12.11 1.99
N SER A 72 17.57 -11.01 2.65
CA SER A 72 16.97 -10.59 3.92
C SER A 72 15.72 -9.73 3.74
N TRP A 73 15.41 -9.34 2.50
CA TRP A 73 14.26 -8.49 2.18
C TRP A 73 13.18 -9.25 1.42
N VAL A 74 11.94 -9.02 1.82
CA VAL A 74 10.77 -9.28 1.01
C VAL A 74 10.52 -8.04 0.15
N VAL A 75 10.76 -8.16 -1.15
CA VAL A 75 10.63 -7.04 -2.10
C VAL A 75 9.33 -7.21 -2.89
N ALA A 76 8.45 -6.21 -2.75
CA ALA A 76 7.25 -6.11 -3.58
C ALA A 76 7.43 -5.06 -4.66
N THR A 77 6.99 -5.38 -5.88
CA THR A 77 6.80 -4.40 -6.95
C THR A 77 5.50 -4.68 -7.69
N LYS A 78 5.11 -3.78 -8.59
CA LYS A 78 3.78 -3.77 -9.20
C LYS A 78 3.89 -3.47 -10.70
N PHE A 79 2.91 -3.97 -11.48
CA PHE A 79 2.70 -3.65 -12.89
C PHE A 79 1.25 -3.24 -13.16
N GLY A 80 0.97 -2.61 -14.28
CA GLY A 80 -0.39 -2.38 -14.77
C GLY A 80 -0.77 -0.95 -15.07
N PHE A 81 -0.14 0.05 -14.45
CA PHE A 81 -0.28 1.44 -14.86
C PHE A 81 0.55 1.72 -16.13
N PRO A 82 0.23 2.80 -16.90
CA PRO A 82 1.04 3.19 -18.03
C PRO A 82 2.47 3.53 -17.59
N SER A 83 3.45 2.82 -18.16
CA SER A 83 4.88 3.06 -17.91
C SER A 83 5.56 3.80 -19.08
N ALA A 84 4.90 3.83 -20.26
CA ALA A 84 5.30 4.56 -21.45
C ALA A 84 4.05 4.93 -22.29
N GLN A 85 4.24 5.43 -23.51
CA GLN A 85 3.14 5.97 -24.34
C GLN A 85 2.57 4.95 -25.35
N GLY A 86 3.15 3.76 -25.45
CA GLY A 86 2.70 2.74 -26.39
C GLY A 86 1.41 2.05 -25.94
N PRO A 87 0.56 1.60 -26.89
CA PRO A 87 -0.74 0.99 -26.57
C PRO A 87 -0.62 -0.32 -25.77
N ASN A 88 0.53 -0.99 -25.84
CA ASN A 88 0.81 -2.24 -25.13
C ASN A 88 1.83 -2.08 -24.01
N GLU A 89 2.06 -0.87 -23.51
CA GLU A 89 2.99 -0.55 -22.43
C GLU A 89 2.25 -0.23 -21.12
N GLN A 90 1.12 -0.90 -20.94
CA GLN A 90 0.25 -0.81 -19.78
C GLN A 90 -0.67 -2.05 -19.70
N GLY A 91 -1.37 -2.17 -18.57
CA GLY A 91 -2.44 -3.13 -18.42
C GLY A 91 -1.95 -4.50 -17.95
N GLN A 92 -2.73 -5.53 -18.32
CA GLN A 92 -2.54 -6.88 -17.79
C GLN A 92 -2.44 -7.95 -18.91
N SER A 93 -2.08 -7.52 -20.14
CA SER A 93 -1.77 -8.48 -21.20
C SER A 93 -0.52 -9.29 -20.86
N ARG A 94 -0.49 -10.55 -21.29
CA ARG A 94 0.70 -11.41 -21.15
C ARG A 94 1.96 -10.74 -21.69
N LYS A 95 1.84 -10.12 -22.86
CA LYS A 95 2.96 -9.38 -23.49
C LYS A 95 3.55 -8.35 -22.54
N TRP A 96 2.69 -7.50 -21.96
CA TRP A 96 3.14 -6.43 -21.09
C TRP A 96 3.68 -6.95 -19.76
N ILE A 97 2.99 -7.90 -19.12
CA ILE A 97 3.41 -8.49 -17.85
C ILE A 97 4.82 -9.06 -17.94
N MET A 98 5.09 -9.88 -18.96
CA MET A 98 6.41 -10.47 -19.15
C MET A 98 7.48 -9.40 -19.34
N GLN A 99 7.22 -8.42 -20.20
CA GLN A 99 8.15 -7.31 -20.48
C GLN A 99 8.41 -6.42 -19.26
N SER A 100 7.36 -6.07 -18.52
CA SER A 100 7.44 -5.22 -17.33
C SER A 100 8.23 -5.90 -16.21
N VAL A 101 8.04 -7.20 -15.98
CA VAL A 101 8.78 -7.96 -14.96
C VAL A 101 10.27 -8.04 -15.31
N GLU A 102 10.63 -8.33 -16.57
CA GLU A 102 12.05 -8.32 -16.99
C GLU A 102 12.69 -6.95 -16.75
N ALA A 103 11.97 -5.88 -17.06
CA ALA A 103 12.46 -4.53 -16.82
C ALA A 103 12.61 -4.21 -15.32
N SER A 104 11.66 -4.67 -14.49
CA SER A 104 11.72 -4.52 -13.02
C SER A 104 12.88 -5.30 -12.42
N LEU A 105 13.11 -6.55 -12.83
CA LEU A 105 14.25 -7.36 -12.39
C LEU A 105 15.58 -6.68 -12.72
N LYS A 106 15.70 -6.12 -13.93
CA LYS A 106 16.89 -5.37 -14.34
C LYS A 106 17.10 -4.11 -13.48
N ARG A 107 16.05 -3.33 -13.19
CA ARG A 107 16.17 -2.14 -12.34
C ARG A 107 16.50 -2.48 -10.89
N LEU A 108 15.87 -3.52 -10.35
CA LEU A 108 16.12 -4.03 -9.00
C LEU A 108 17.48 -4.74 -8.87
N GLY A 109 18.12 -5.13 -9.99
CA GLY A 109 19.40 -5.84 -9.97
C GLY A 109 19.32 -7.21 -9.29
N THR A 110 18.24 -7.96 -9.52
CA THR A 110 17.95 -9.25 -8.89
C THR A 110 17.31 -10.22 -9.88
N ASP A 111 17.42 -11.51 -9.63
CA ASP A 111 16.84 -12.56 -10.49
C ASP A 111 15.40 -12.90 -10.12
N TYR A 112 14.90 -12.41 -8.99
CA TYR A 112 13.54 -12.69 -8.51
C TYR A 112 12.90 -11.52 -7.79
N ILE A 113 11.57 -11.49 -7.84
CA ILE A 113 10.67 -10.62 -7.08
C ILE A 113 9.95 -11.48 -6.04
N ASP A 114 9.91 -11.05 -4.78
CA ASP A 114 9.18 -11.80 -3.77
C ASP A 114 7.68 -11.72 -3.97
N ILE A 115 7.14 -10.49 -4.15
CA ILE A 115 5.72 -10.28 -4.37
C ILE A 115 5.51 -9.39 -5.59
N LEU A 116 4.78 -9.88 -6.59
CA LEU A 116 4.38 -9.11 -7.75
C LEU A 116 2.90 -8.76 -7.65
N TYR A 117 2.56 -7.46 -7.63
CA TYR A 117 1.17 -7.02 -7.58
C TYR A 117 0.60 -6.65 -8.95
N PHE A 118 -0.63 -7.08 -9.21
CA PHE A 118 -1.50 -6.33 -10.11
C PHE A 118 -1.79 -4.99 -9.44
N HIS A 119 -1.26 -3.89 -9.96
CA HIS A 119 -1.33 -2.58 -9.29
C HIS A 119 -2.75 -2.02 -9.24
N ARG A 120 -3.60 -2.44 -10.18
CA ARG A 120 -5.03 -2.14 -10.22
C ARG A 120 -5.79 -3.21 -10.99
N ALA A 121 -7.08 -3.34 -10.69
CA ALA A 121 -8.01 -4.00 -11.59
C ALA A 121 -8.25 -3.10 -12.82
N ILE A 122 -8.38 -3.70 -13.99
CA ILE A 122 -8.81 -2.99 -15.20
C ILE A 122 -10.21 -3.50 -15.53
N PRO A 123 -11.23 -2.62 -15.42
CA PRO A 123 -12.58 -2.99 -15.84
C PRO A 123 -12.59 -3.47 -17.29
N ASP A 124 -13.55 -4.32 -17.62
CA ASP A 124 -13.81 -4.79 -18.98
C ASP A 124 -12.68 -5.64 -19.63
N LEU A 125 -11.56 -5.89 -18.93
CA LEU A 125 -10.53 -6.81 -19.40
C LEU A 125 -10.57 -8.13 -18.61
N PRO A 126 -10.42 -9.27 -19.31
CA PRO A 126 -10.36 -10.58 -18.66
C PRO A 126 -9.08 -10.71 -17.83
N LEU A 127 -9.22 -11.15 -16.57
CA LEU A 127 -8.08 -11.39 -15.67
C LEU A 127 -7.31 -12.67 -16.01
N GLU A 128 -7.94 -13.62 -16.70
CA GLU A 128 -7.39 -14.96 -16.93
C GLU A 128 -6.03 -14.93 -17.60
N GLU A 129 -5.87 -14.12 -18.65
CA GLU A 129 -4.59 -13.98 -19.37
C GLU A 129 -3.48 -13.49 -18.42
N GLY A 130 -3.79 -12.48 -17.60
CA GLY A 130 -2.85 -11.93 -16.63
C GLY A 130 -2.47 -12.94 -15.55
N VAL A 131 -3.44 -13.68 -15.01
CA VAL A 131 -3.20 -14.71 -13.98
C VAL A 131 -2.34 -15.85 -14.57
N ARG A 132 -2.60 -16.29 -15.81
CA ARG A 132 -1.73 -17.26 -16.50
C ARG A 132 -0.30 -16.76 -16.67
N ALA A 133 -0.13 -15.49 -17.08
CA ALA A 133 1.19 -14.90 -17.26
C ALA A 133 1.98 -14.85 -15.94
N VAL A 134 1.34 -14.46 -14.84
CA VAL A 134 1.96 -14.47 -13.51
C VAL A 134 2.29 -15.90 -13.07
N GLY A 135 1.41 -16.88 -13.32
CA GLY A 135 1.70 -18.29 -13.06
C GLY A 135 2.93 -18.81 -13.82
N ASP A 136 3.15 -18.35 -15.06
CA ASP A 136 4.36 -18.70 -15.82
C ASP A 136 5.61 -18.06 -15.20
N LEU A 137 5.54 -16.83 -14.73
CA LEU A 137 6.65 -16.16 -14.03
C LEU A 137 7.00 -16.85 -12.71
N ILE A 138 6.00 -17.37 -11.99
CA ILE A 138 6.21 -18.18 -10.78
C ILE A 138 6.93 -19.49 -11.14
N ARG A 139 6.46 -20.21 -12.16
CA ARG A 139 7.11 -21.44 -12.64
C ARG A 139 8.55 -21.23 -13.12
N GLN A 140 8.84 -20.05 -13.70
CA GLN A 140 10.20 -19.65 -14.09
C GLN A 140 11.08 -19.22 -12.89
N GLY A 141 10.52 -19.12 -11.69
CA GLY A 141 11.23 -18.66 -10.51
C GLY A 141 11.54 -17.15 -10.48
N LYS A 142 10.99 -16.37 -11.41
CA LYS A 142 11.16 -14.91 -11.45
C LYS A 142 10.28 -14.17 -10.46
N VAL A 143 9.18 -14.78 -10.04
CA VAL A 143 8.25 -14.29 -9.03
C VAL A 143 8.03 -15.40 -8.01
N ARG A 144 8.09 -15.08 -6.71
CA ARG A 144 7.83 -16.06 -5.64
C ARG A 144 6.34 -16.13 -5.31
N TYR A 145 5.73 -14.97 -5.13
CA TYR A 145 4.31 -14.83 -4.79
C TYR A 145 3.70 -13.71 -5.60
N PHE A 146 2.38 -13.71 -5.72
CA PHE A 146 1.70 -12.56 -6.29
C PHE A 146 0.58 -12.05 -5.39
N GLY A 147 0.14 -10.82 -5.66
CA GLY A 147 -0.92 -10.14 -4.94
C GLY A 147 -1.73 -9.24 -5.87
N VAL A 148 -2.72 -8.59 -5.29
CA VAL A 148 -3.61 -7.66 -6.00
C VAL A 148 -3.69 -6.34 -5.22
N SER A 149 -3.69 -5.22 -5.92
CA SER A 149 -3.87 -3.90 -5.34
C SER A 149 -5.09 -3.21 -5.95
N ASN A 150 -5.89 -2.51 -5.14
CA ASN A 150 -7.08 -1.82 -5.59
C ASN A 150 -8.15 -2.72 -6.24
N PHE A 151 -8.23 -3.97 -5.81
CA PHE A 151 -9.26 -4.92 -6.25
C PHE A 151 -10.47 -4.85 -5.32
N ARG A 152 -11.68 -4.80 -5.89
CA ARG A 152 -12.93 -4.99 -5.15
C ARG A 152 -13.02 -6.42 -4.62
N GLY A 153 -13.84 -6.65 -3.58
CA GLY A 153 -13.99 -7.98 -2.98
C GLY A 153 -14.37 -9.07 -3.98
N TRP A 154 -15.30 -8.78 -4.91
CA TRP A 154 -15.67 -9.73 -5.96
C TRP A 154 -14.53 -10.04 -6.95
N ARG A 155 -13.64 -9.07 -7.21
CA ARG A 155 -12.44 -9.30 -8.04
C ARG A 155 -11.38 -10.13 -7.31
N ILE A 156 -11.27 -10.00 -5.99
CA ILE A 156 -10.42 -10.89 -5.17
C ILE A 156 -10.93 -12.33 -5.29
N ALA A 157 -12.24 -12.54 -5.18
CA ALA A 157 -12.88 -13.84 -5.38
C ALA A 157 -12.61 -14.41 -6.79
N GLU A 158 -12.72 -13.57 -7.82
CA GLU A 158 -12.46 -13.96 -9.22
C GLU A 158 -11.02 -14.42 -9.42
N VAL A 159 -10.03 -13.67 -8.93
CA VAL A 159 -8.62 -14.05 -9.04
C VAL A 159 -8.33 -15.35 -8.29
N ALA A 160 -8.87 -15.54 -7.10
CA ALA A 160 -8.70 -16.78 -6.34
C ALA A 160 -9.29 -17.99 -7.10
N ARG A 161 -10.51 -17.84 -7.65
CA ARG A 161 -11.15 -18.87 -8.48
C ARG A 161 -10.34 -19.18 -9.75
N LEU A 162 -9.84 -18.15 -10.44
CA LEU A 162 -9.00 -18.35 -11.63
C LEU A 162 -7.70 -19.06 -11.29
N ALA A 163 -7.05 -18.71 -10.19
CA ALA A 163 -5.83 -19.37 -9.74
C ALA A 163 -6.07 -20.87 -9.50
N ASP A 164 -7.15 -21.23 -8.79
CA ASP A 164 -7.54 -22.63 -8.57
C ASP A 164 -7.83 -23.37 -9.88
N GLN A 165 -8.61 -22.75 -10.78
CA GLN A 165 -8.98 -23.34 -12.07
C GLN A 165 -7.76 -23.58 -12.97
N LEU A 166 -6.75 -22.73 -12.89
CA LEU A 166 -5.54 -22.77 -13.68
C LEU A 166 -4.42 -23.61 -13.04
N GLY A 167 -4.63 -24.13 -11.82
CA GLY A 167 -3.60 -24.85 -11.07
C GLY A 167 -2.39 -23.97 -10.73
N ILE A 168 -2.63 -22.71 -10.39
CA ILE A 168 -1.63 -21.71 -10.02
C ILE A 168 -1.83 -21.38 -8.54
N ASP A 169 -0.75 -21.05 -7.83
CA ASP A 169 -0.85 -20.57 -6.45
C ASP A 169 -1.79 -19.36 -6.36
N ARG A 170 -2.64 -19.32 -5.32
CA ARG A 170 -3.52 -18.18 -5.08
C ARG A 170 -2.71 -16.93 -4.72
N PRO A 171 -3.26 -15.71 -4.95
CA PRO A 171 -2.62 -14.50 -4.46
C PRO A 171 -2.45 -14.56 -2.95
N VAL A 172 -1.30 -14.10 -2.44
CA VAL A 172 -0.99 -14.11 -1.00
C VAL A 172 -1.28 -12.79 -0.31
N ALA A 173 -1.46 -11.71 -1.08
CA ALA A 173 -1.65 -10.37 -0.53
C ALA A 173 -2.69 -9.56 -1.27
N SER A 174 -3.43 -8.74 -0.52
CA SER A 174 -4.29 -7.65 -1.00
C SER A 174 -3.76 -6.33 -0.49
N GLU A 175 -3.61 -5.34 -1.39
CA GLU A 175 -3.11 -4.01 -1.07
C GLU A 175 -4.20 -2.95 -1.29
N PRO A 176 -5.09 -2.71 -0.29
CA PRO A 176 -6.14 -1.70 -0.33
C PRO A 176 -5.70 -0.35 0.28
N LEU A 177 -6.41 0.73 -0.09
CA LEU A 177 -6.45 1.96 0.71
C LEU A 177 -7.13 1.66 2.05
N TYR A 178 -6.48 2.00 3.16
CA TYR A 178 -7.10 1.84 4.49
C TYR A 178 -6.47 2.79 5.50
N ASN A 179 -7.27 3.63 6.12
CA ASN A 179 -6.86 4.56 7.17
C ASN A 179 -8.06 5.07 7.98
N LEU A 180 -7.80 5.83 9.04
CA LEU A 180 -8.81 6.37 9.96
C LEU A 180 -9.90 7.25 9.32
N VAL A 181 -9.64 7.89 8.18
CA VAL A 181 -10.60 8.75 7.48
C VAL A 181 -11.19 8.10 6.22
N ASP A 182 -10.74 6.89 5.90
CA ASP A 182 -11.32 6.07 4.84
C ASP A 182 -11.27 4.59 5.23
N ARG A 183 -12.39 4.08 5.70
CA ARG A 183 -12.61 2.72 6.19
C ARG A 183 -13.41 1.87 5.20
N SER A 184 -13.63 2.35 3.98
CA SER A 184 -14.45 1.67 2.97
C SER A 184 -13.98 0.25 2.65
N ALA A 185 -12.68 -0.04 2.82
CA ALA A 185 -12.14 -1.38 2.63
C ALA A 185 -12.74 -2.43 3.60
N GLU A 186 -13.25 -2.02 4.77
CA GLU A 186 -13.88 -2.91 5.76
C GLU A 186 -15.17 -3.55 5.25
N VAL A 187 -15.84 -2.94 4.27
CA VAL A 187 -17.13 -3.44 3.75
C VAL A 187 -16.96 -4.77 3.00
N GLU A 188 -15.98 -4.85 2.10
CA GLU A 188 -15.80 -6.05 1.27
C GLU A 188 -14.34 -6.48 1.08
N GLN A 189 -13.39 -5.55 0.94
CA GLN A 189 -12.02 -5.89 0.57
C GLN A 189 -11.30 -6.67 1.67
N LEU A 190 -11.38 -6.21 2.93
CA LEU A 190 -10.77 -6.90 4.06
C LEU A 190 -11.44 -8.24 4.34
N PRO A 191 -12.80 -8.35 4.40
CA PRO A 191 -13.47 -9.65 4.54
C PRO A 191 -13.14 -10.62 3.42
N ALA A 192 -13.10 -10.16 2.15
CA ALA A 192 -12.74 -11.01 1.02
C ALA A 192 -11.29 -11.49 1.12
N ALA A 193 -10.34 -10.60 1.45
CA ALA A 193 -8.95 -10.98 1.65
C ALA A 193 -8.83 -12.07 2.73
N ALA A 194 -9.47 -11.87 3.89
CA ALA A 194 -9.48 -12.85 4.97
C ALA A 194 -10.09 -14.20 4.54
N HIS A 195 -11.24 -14.17 3.84
CA HIS A 195 -11.93 -15.38 3.38
C HIS A 195 -11.07 -16.20 2.40
N TYR A 196 -10.44 -15.53 1.43
CA TYR A 196 -9.60 -16.20 0.42
C TYR A 196 -8.16 -16.45 0.87
N GLY A 197 -7.79 -16.02 2.09
CA GLY A 197 -6.49 -16.28 2.68
C GLY A 197 -5.36 -15.35 2.24
N LEU A 198 -5.71 -14.14 1.77
CA LEU A 198 -4.74 -13.10 1.47
C LEU A 198 -4.42 -12.29 2.74
N GLY A 199 -3.15 -11.95 2.93
CA GLY A 199 -2.76 -10.96 3.93
C GLY A 199 -3.06 -9.54 3.41
N VAL A 200 -3.52 -8.66 4.29
CA VAL A 200 -3.75 -7.27 3.92
C VAL A 200 -2.47 -6.47 4.14
N VAL A 201 -2.03 -5.77 3.09
CA VAL A 201 -0.91 -4.82 3.11
C VAL A 201 -1.48 -3.45 2.76
N SER A 202 -1.93 -2.69 3.75
CA SER A 202 -2.65 -1.43 3.49
C SER A 202 -1.71 -0.30 3.06
N TYR A 203 -2.18 0.57 2.18
CA TYR A 203 -1.45 1.78 1.81
C TYR A 203 -2.14 3.07 2.31
N SER A 204 -1.37 4.16 2.36
CA SER A 204 -1.79 5.48 2.84
C SER A 204 -2.37 5.50 4.27
N PRO A 205 -1.74 4.84 5.25
CA PRO A 205 -2.25 4.80 6.63
C PRO A 205 -2.36 6.19 7.28
N LEU A 206 -1.58 7.16 6.80
CA LEU A 206 -1.61 8.56 7.25
C LEU A 206 -2.47 9.46 6.35
N ALA A 207 -3.33 8.89 5.51
CA ALA A 207 -4.21 9.67 4.62
C ALA A 207 -3.42 10.75 3.85
N ARG A 208 -2.33 10.36 3.19
CA ARG A 208 -1.40 11.25 2.46
C ARG A 208 -0.86 12.42 3.29
N GLY A 209 -0.83 12.26 4.61
CA GLY A 209 -0.36 13.25 5.57
C GLY A 209 -1.45 14.07 6.25
N VAL A 210 -2.73 13.86 5.96
CA VAL A 210 -3.85 14.51 6.67
C VAL A 210 -3.83 14.12 8.16
N LEU A 211 -3.59 12.86 8.47
CA LEU A 211 -3.57 12.31 9.83
C LEU A 211 -2.29 12.62 10.63
N THR A 212 -1.38 13.43 10.09
CA THR A 212 -0.19 13.86 10.86
C THR A 212 -0.45 15.00 11.84
N GLY A 213 -1.65 15.58 11.82
CA GLY A 213 -2.01 16.74 12.66
C GLY A 213 -1.48 18.08 12.16
N LYS A 214 -0.67 18.13 11.11
CA LYS A 214 -0.01 19.37 10.62
C LYS A 214 -0.94 20.34 9.89
N TYR A 215 -2.13 19.90 9.48
CA TYR A 215 -3.07 20.72 8.72
C TYR A 215 -4.13 21.32 9.66
N ALA A 216 -4.01 22.60 9.97
CA ALA A 216 -5.03 23.31 10.71
C ALA A 216 -6.33 23.42 9.90
N VAL A 217 -7.48 23.49 10.62
CA VAL A 217 -8.81 23.57 9.96
C VAL A 217 -8.98 24.93 9.26
N ASP A 218 -8.59 26.01 9.93
CA ASP A 218 -8.88 27.39 9.51
C ASP A 218 -7.65 28.11 8.92
N ALA A 219 -6.64 27.36 8.48
CA ALA A 219 -5.44 27.93 7.88
C ALA A 219 -5.08 27.23 6.55
N PRO A 220 -4.39 27.93 5.64
CA PRO A 220 -3.86 27.30 4.44
C PRO A 220 -2.84 26.21 4.81
N PRO A 221 -2.71 25.17 3.96
CA PRO A 221 -1.74 24.12 4.23
C PRO A 221 -0.31 24.66 4.15
N PRO A 222 0.65 24.15 4.96
CA PRO A 222 2.07 24.49 4.84
C PRO A 222 2.56 24.31 3.41
N ALA A 223 3.29 25.28 2.87
CA ALA A 223 3.69 25.36 1.46
C ALA A 223 4.51 24.14 0.98
N ASP A 224 5.35 23.58 1.87
CA ASP A 224 6.17 22.39 1.63
C ASP A 224 5.42 21.07 1.78
N SER A 225 4.17 21.12 2.25
CA SER A 225 3.32 19.94 2.40
C SER A 225 2.75 19.47 1.06
N ARG A 226 2.25 18.22 1.02
CA ARG A 226 1.61 17.65 -0.17
C ARG A 226 0.41 18.50 -0.63
N ALA A 227 -0.44 18.93 0.30
CA ALA A 227 -1.59 19.80 -0.01
C ALA A 227 -1.13 21.20 -0.45
N GLY A 228 -0.11 21.78 0.20
CA GLY A 228 0.42 23.11 -0.15
C GLY A 228 1.05 23.17 -1.54
N ARG A 229 1.64 22.06 -2.01
CA ARG A 229 2.18 21.95 -3.37
C ARG A 229 1.12 21.62 -4.43
N GLY A 230 -0.17 21.55 -4.05
CA GLY A 230 -1.24 21.28 -5.00
C GLY A 230 -1.26 19.84 -5.56
N ASP A 231 -0.77 18.85 -4.80
CA ASP A 231 -0.82 17.45 -5.22
C ASP A 231 -2.27 17.05 -5.58
N LYS A 232 -2.46 16.66 -6.85
CA LYS A 232 -3.78 16.37 -7.40
C LYS A 232 -4.45 15.20 -6.66
N ARG A 233 -3.66 14.21 -6.25
CA ARG A 233 -4.22 12.99 -5.67
C ARG A 233 -4.74 13.21 -4.26
N ILE A 234 -4.04 13.96 -3.41
CA ILE A 234 -4.56 14.30 -2.07
C ILE A 234 -5.85 15.13 -2.18
N GLN A 235 -5.92 16.07 -3.16
CA GLN A 235 -7.12 16.88 -3.39
C GLN A 235 -8.34 16.04 -3.81
N GLN A 236 -8.12 14.97 -4.57
CA GLN A 236 -9.17 14.05 -5.00
C GLN A 236 -9.62 13.08 -3.92
N THR A 237 -8.78 12.81 -2.93
CA THR A 237 -8.98 11.73 -1.94
C THR A 237 -9.19 12.28 -0.53
N GLU A 238 -8.14 12.45 0.23
CA GLU A 238 -8.24 12.67 1.67
C GLU A 238 -8.36 14.15 2.10
N TRP A 239 -8.14 15.11 1.18
CA TRP A 239 -8.29 16.55 1.44
C TRP A 239 -9.77 16.97 1.41
N ARG A 240 -10.55 16.45 2.33
CA ARG A 240 -11.98 16.71 2.44
C ARG A 240 -12.28 17.60 3.65
N PRO A 241 -13.34 18.41 3.63
CA PRO A 241 -13.69 19.29 4.74
C PRO A 241 -13.78 18.56 6.09
N GLU A 242 -14.36 17.38 6.10
CA GLU A 242 -14.57 16.57 7.31
C GLU A 242 -13.27 15.91 7.81
N SER A 243 -12.34 15.59 6.90
CA SER A 243 -11.11 14.86 7.26
C SER A 243 -10.19 15.65 8.16
N ARG A 244 -10.09 16.98 7.97
CA ARG A 244 -9.19 17.84 8.78
C ARG A 244 -9.63 17.99 10.22
N PRO A 245 -10.89 18.35 10.54
CA PRO A 245 -11.39 18.36 11.92
C PRO A 245 -11.24 17.01 12.62
N ILE A 246 -11.51 15.91 11.93
CA ILE A 246 -11.30 14.56 12.46
C ILE A 246 -9.82 14.31 12.78
N ALA A 247 -8.91 14.68 11.89
CA ALA A 247 -7.47 14.55 12.13
C ALA A 247 -6.99 15.35 13.34
N GLN A 248 -7.55 16.55 13.60
CA GLN A 248 -7.25 17.32 14.80
C GLN A 248 -7.76 16.64 16.07
N GLN A 249 -8.95 16.05 16.03
CA GLN A 249 -9.48 15.28 17.18
C GLN A 249 -8.60 14.05 17.47
N ILE A 250 -8.16 13.34 16.42
CA ILE A 250 -7.22 12.22 16.56
C ILE A 250 -5.89 12.69 17.15
N ALA A 251 -5.36 13.84 16.72
CA ALA A 251 -4.12 14.40 17.26
C ALA A 251 -4.26 14.74 18.73
N ALA A 252 -5.38 15.35 19.16
CA ALA A 252 -5.66 15.65 20.55
C ALA A 252 -5.79 14.38 21.41
N HIS A 253 -6.49 13.36 20.91
CA HIS A 253 -6.61 12.07 21.59
C HIS A 253 -5.25 11.38 21.73
N ALA A 254 -4.43 11.33 20.67
CA ALA A 254 -3.08 10.78 20.70
C ALA A 254 -2.20 11.50 21.72
N ALA A 255 -2.25 12.84 21.75
CA ALA A 255 -1.51 13.64 22.74
C ALA A 255 -1.92 13.33 24.18
N ALA A 256 -3.22 13.18 24.45
CA ALA A 256 -3.73 12.76 25.77
C ALA A 256 -3.25 11.35 26.17
N ARG A 257 -2.92 10.50 25.19
CA ARG A 257 -2.31 9.18 25.38
C ARG A 257 -0.79 9.22 25.47
N GLY A 258 -0.16 10.41 25.44
CA GLY A 258 1.30 10.57 25.45
C GLY A 258 2.00 10.07 24.17
N THR A 259 1.30 10.08 23.03
CA THR A 259 1.85 9.62 21.74
C THR A 259 1.58 10.63 20.62
N THR A 260 2.13 10.39 19.43
CA THR A 260 1.89 11.22 18.24
C THR A 260 0.67 10.75 17.46
N SER A 261 0.03 11.66 16.71
CA SER A 261 -1.05 11.28 15.78
C SER A 261 -0.57 10.30 14.69
N ILE A 262 0.70 10.41 14.32
CA ILE A 262 1.35 9.51 13.35
C ILE A 262 1.40 8.08 13.90
N ALA A 263 1.96 7.92 15.10
CA ALA A 263 2.06 6.62 15.75
C ALA A 263 0.66 6.03 16.04
N PHE A 264 -0.28 6.85 16.48
CA PHE A 264 -1.66 6.43 16.74
C PHE A 264 -2.34 5.92 15.45
N ALA A 265 -2.27 6.68 14.36
CA ALA A 265 -2.92 6.29 13.10
C ALA A 265 -2.34 5.00 12.50
N LEU A 266 -1.03 4.84 12.55
CA LEU A 266 -0.36 3.61 12.10
C LEU A 266 -0.70 2.41 13.01
N ALA A 267 -0.67 2.62 14.33
CA ALA A 267 -1.00 1.57 15.31
C ALA A 267 -2.46 1.12 15.16
N TRP A 268 -3.39 2.06 14.88
CA TRP A 268 -4.79 1.71 14.66
C TRP A 268 -4.97 0.82 13.41
N VAL A 269 -4.32 1.14 12.31
CA VAL A 269 -4.34 0.27 11.13
C VAL A 269 -3.79 -1.12 11.45
N LEU A 270 -2.68 -1.17 12.19
CA LEU A 270 -2.02 -2.43 12.58
C LEU A 270 -2.79 -3.22 13.65
N ASN A 271 -3.72 -2.57 14.38
CA ASN A 271 -4.58 -3.22 15.38
C ASN A 271 -5.68 -4.08 14.73
N ASN A 272 -5.99 -3.85 13.45
CA ASN A 272 -6.91 -4.71 12.71
C ASN A 272 -6.24 -6.08 12.46
N GLN A 273 -6.84 -7.16 12.98
CA GLN A 273 -6.29 -8.53 12.90
C GLN A 273 -6.07 -9.05 11.47
N TRP A 274 -6.75 -8.50 10.48
CA TRP A 274 -6.61 -8.90 9.07
C TRP A 274 -5.44 -8.17 8.37
N VAL A 275 -4.91 -7.11 8.99
CA VAL A 275 -3.77 -6.37 8.44
C VAL A 275 -2.47 -7.07 8.82
N SER A 276 -1.80 -7.66 7.83
CA SER A 276 -0.47 -8.26 8.02
C SER A 276 0.62 -7.18 8.10
N SER A 277 0.50 -6.13 7.28
CA SER A 277 1.47 -5.04 7.23
C SER A 277 0.81 -3.75 6.73
N THR A 278 1.41 -2.60 7.03
CA THR A 278 1.00 -1.31 6.45
C THR A 278 2.18 -0.57 5.84
N ILE A 279 1.96 0.02 4.66
CA ILE A 279 3.01 0.72 3.89
C ILE A 279 3.22 2.12 4.45
N ALA A 280 4.37 2.34 5.05
CA ALA A 280 4.84 3.63 5.54
C ALA A 280 5.88 4.22 4.57
N GLY A 281 5.52 5.32 3.89
CA GLY A 281 6.35 5.96 2.85
C GLY A 281 7.02 7.24 3.35
N PRO A 282 8.21 7.18 3.95
CA PRO A 282 8.91 8.36 4.45
C PRO A 282 9.56 9.16 3.31
N ARG A 283 9.66 10.48 3.49
CA ARG A 283 10.50 11.36 2.66
C ARG A 283 11.85 11.65 3.30
N THR A 284 11.94 11.53 4.61
CA THR A 284 13.13 11.81 5.41
C THR A 284 13.32 10.74 6.48
N GLU A 285 14.51 10.65 7.04
CA GLU A 285 14.81 9.76 8.16
C GLU A 285 13.95 10.08 9.39
N ALA A 286 13.71 11.35 9.68
CA ALA A 286 12.83 11.77 10.78
C ALA A 286 11.37 11.29 10.58
N HIS A 287 10.86 11.27 9.35
CA HIS A 287 9.54 10.67 9.09
C HIS A 287 9.53 9.18 9.43
N TRP A 288 10.61 8.47 9.08
CA TRP A 288 10.71 7.05 9.39
C TRP A 288 10.74 6.80 10.90
N ASP A 289 11.46 7.63 11.66
CA ASP A 289 11.50 7.52 13.13
C ASP A 289 10.12 7.60 13.74
N HIS A 290 9.33 8.60 13.34
CA HIS A 290 7.94 8.74 13.82
C HIS A 290 7.05 7.55 13.43
N TYR A 291 7.31 6.92 12.28
CA TYR A 291 6.50 5.76 11.87
C TYR A 291 6.84 4.53 12.73
N ALA A 292 8.11 4.34 13.05
CA ALA A 292 8.56 3.21 13.87
C ALA A 292 8.01 3.25 15.31
N GLU A 293 7.64 4.43 15.85
CA GLU A 293 7.00 4.57 17.15
C GLU A 293 5.70 3.76 17.26
N ALA A 294 4.97 3.59 16.15
CA ALA A 294 3.72 2.84 16.11
C ALA A 294 3.88 1.37 16.52
N LEU A 295 5.05 0.77 16.33
CA LEU A 295 5.32 -0.63 16.67
C LEU A 295 5.28 -0.89 18.18
N ASN A 296 5.47 0.15 18.99
CA ASN A 296 5.47 0.06 20.44
C ASN A 296 4.14 0.48 21.08
N LEU A 297 3.21 1.03 20.29
CA LEU A 297 1.91 1.50 20.77
C LEU A 297 0.89 0.37 20.78
N ARG A 298 0.18 0.23 21.90
CA ARG A 298 -0.95 -0.70 22.03
C ARG A 298 -2.24 0.11 22.21
N LEU A 299 -3.22 -0.18 21.36
CA LEU A 299 -4.54 0.43 21.43
C LEU A 299 -5.53 -0.48 22.14
N GLY A 300 -6.41 0.12 22.91
CA GLY A 300 -7.46 -0.57 23.65
C GLY A 300 -8.86 -0.33 23.06
N PRO A 301 -9.89 -0.94 23.66
CA PRO A 301 -11.28 -0.76 23.22
C PRO A 301 -11.76 0.68 23.20
N ASP A 302 -11.27 1.52 24.12
CA ASP A 302 -11.67 2.94 24.20
C ASP A 302 -11.15 3.74 23.00
N ASP A 303 -9.96 3.36 22.48
CA ASP A 303 -9.39 3.97 21.27
C ASP A 303 -10.20 3.60 20.03
N GLU A 304 -10.59 2.34 19.90
CA GLU A 304 -11.44 1.87 18.80
C GLU A 304 -12.80 2.56 18.84
N GLN A 305 -13.45 2.64 20.00
CA GLN A 305 -14.71 3.34 20.15
C GLN A 305 -14.59 4.84 19.88
N PHE A 306 -13.48 5.46 20.24
CA PHE A 306 -13.21 6.86 19.90
C PHE A 306 -13.19 7.05 18.38
N VAL A 307 -12.46 6.20 17.66
CA VAL A 307 -12.38 6.26 16.19
C VAL A 307 -13.74 5.96 15.55
N ASP A 308 -14.49 4.97 16.04
CA ASP A 308 -15.81 4.59 15.53
C ASP A 308 -16.83 5.73 15.62
N ARG A 309 -16.73 6.58 16.64
CA ARG A 309 -17.56 7.81 16.76
C ARG A 309 -17.21 8.88 15.74
N LEU A 310 -15.95 8.95 15.28
CA LEU A 310 -15.50 9.92 14.29
C LEU A 310 -15.78 9.48 12.86
N VAL A 311 -15.49 8.22 12.57
CA VAL A 311 -15.70 7.59 11.27
C VAL A 311 -16.27 6.20 11.50
N PRO A 312 -17.57 5.97 11.27
CA PRO A 312 -18.17 4.67 11.48
C PRO A 312 -17.52 3.57 10.64
N PRO A 313 -17.49 2.32 11.13
CA PRO A 313 -16.97 1.18 10.37
C PRO A 313 -17.54 1.10 8.96
N GLY A 314 -16.66 0.87 7.98
CA GLY A 314 -17.04 0.74 6.58
C GLY A 314 -17.30 2.07 5.84
N HIS A 315 -17.15 3.22 6.49
CA HIS A 315 -17.41 4.53 5.90
C HIS A 315 -16.12 5.35 5.69
N ALA A 316 -16.23 6.37 4.84
CA ALA A 316 -15.25 7.45 4.78
C ALA A 316 -15.71 8.61 5.68
N SER A 317 -14.78 9.52 6.03
CA SER A 317 -15.06 10.74 6.81
C SER A 317 -16.14 11.62 6.16
N THR A 318 -16.25 11.60 4.84
CA THR A 318 -17.27 12.32 4.08
C THR A 318 -18.36 11.34 3.64
N PRO A 319 -19.62 11.52 4.07
CA PRO A 319 -20.72 10.67 3.65
C PRO A 319 -20.87 10.63 2.12
N GLY A 320 -21.05 9.43 1.56
CA GLY A 320 -21.23 9.21 0.12
C GLY A 320 -19.96 9.41 -0.73
N TYR A 321 -18.81 9.60 -0.11
CA TYR A 321 -17.56 9.71 -0.84
C TYR A 321 -17.19 8.40 -1.54
N THR A 322 -16.74 8.53 -2.79
CA THR A 322 -16.07 7.47 -3.56
C THR A 322 -14.85 8.03 -4.25
N ASP A 323 -13.77 7.26 -4.30
CA ASP A 323 -12.53 7.65 -4.95
C ASP A 323 -12.73 7.77 -6.47
N PRO A 324 -12.47 8.96 -7.08
CA PRO A 324 -12.59 9.13 -8.53
C PRO A 324 -11.67 8.22 -9.36
N GLY A 325 -10.57 7.76 -8.80
CA GLY A 325 -9.67 6.80 -9.43
C GLY A 325 -10.21 5.38 -9.46
N TYR A 326 -11.20 5.07 -8.61
CA TYR A 326 -11.85 3.77 -8.46
C TYR A 326 -13.37 3.95 -8.29
N PRO A 327 -14.07 4.42 -9.33
CA PRO A 327 -15.48 4.77 -9.25
C PRO A 327 -16.38 3.57 -8.99
N VAL A 328 -17.62 3.84 -8.59
CA VAL A 328 -18.66 2.82 -8.53
C VAL A 328 -19.08 2.42 -9.94
N GLU A 329 -19.03 1.12 -10.23
CA GLU A 329 -19.26 0.56 -11.59
C GLU A 329 -20.64 -0.10 -11.72
N GLY A 330 -21.44 -0.13 -10.65
CA GLY A 330 -22.68 -0.92 -10.58
C GLY A 330 -23.84 -0.41 -11.44
N ARG A 331 -23.71 0.77 -12.08
CA ARG A 331 -24.73 1.31 -12.96
C ARG A 331 -24.14 1.79 -14.28
N LYS A 332 -24.47 1.09 -15.38
CA LYS A 332 -24.22 1.54 -16.74
C LYS A 332 -25.56 1.94 -17.38
N ALA A 333 -25.71 3.20 -17.83
CA ALA A 333 -26.87 3.60 -18.61
C ALA A 333 -26.87 2.88 -19.96
N ARG A 334 -28.07 2.54 -20.46
CA ARG A 334 -28.26 1.96 -21.80
C ARG A 334 -28.14 3.03 -22.87
#